data_a35ee5c9d31c6fa3a155ad4a4039bbbb
#
_entry.id   a35ee5c9d31c6fa3a155ad4a4039bbbb
#
_cell.length_a   1.000
_cell.length_b   1.000
_cell.length_c   1.000
_cell.angle_alpha   90.00
_cell.angle_beta   90.00
_cell.angle_gamma   90.00
#
_symmetry.space_group_name_H-M   'P 1'
#
loop_
_entity.id
_entity.type
_entity.pdbx_description
1 polymer ?
#
loop_
_entity_poly.entity_id
_entity_poly.type
_entity_poly.pdbx_seq_one_letter_code
_entity_poly.pdbx_strand_id
1 'polypeptide(L)'
;LEIEYSKKAVKFINSMDTVTKKRIKAGIEGLIKEPPQGDIKRLQGYDDGRKRLRIGKYRIIYNYYEKGIIEILYIMDIDSRGDIYK
;
A
#
# COMPACT_ATOMS: atom_id res chain seq x y z
N LEU A 1 4.64 6.33 14.11
CA LEU A 1 4.54 5.42 12.97
C LEU A 1 5.15 6.07 11.75
N GLU A 2 6.00 5.33 11.06
CA GLU A 2 6.66 5.79 9.85
C GLU A 2 6.21 4.97 8.65
N ILE A 3 6.31 5.56 7.47
CA ILE A 3 5.97 4.88 6.22
C ILE A 3 7.25 4.69 5.43
N GLU A 4 7.52 3.44 5.03
CA GLU A 4 8.64 3.11 4.16
C GLU A 4 8.13 2.49 2.86
N TYR A 5 8.87 2.71 1.79
CA TYR A 5 8.48 2.23 0.47
C TYR A 5 9.60 1.38 -0.11
N SER A 6 9.25 0.25 -0.72
CA SER A 6 10.21 -0.53 -1.50
C SER A 6 10.64 0.29 -2.73
N LYS A 7 11.78 -0.08 -3.30
CA LYS A 7 12.25 0.56 -4.54
C LYS A 7 11.23 0.41 -5.65
N LYS A 8 10.60 -0.75 -5.73
CA LYS A 8 9.59 -1.04 -6.73
C LYS A 8 8.38 -0.12 -6.57
N ALA A 9 7.93 0.08 -5.33
CA ALA A 9 6.80 0.96 -5.05
C ALA A 9 7.13 2.41 -5.40
N VAL A 10 8.31 2.89 -5.03
CA VAL A 10 8.75 4.25 -5.36
C VAL A 10 8.77 4.46 -6.86
N LYS A 11 9.32 3.49 -7.59
CA LYS A 11 9.42 3.59 -9.04
C LYS A 11 8.04 3.66 -9.68
N PHE A 12 7.10 2.85 -9.19
CA PHE A 12 5.75 2.85 -9.72
C PHE A 12 5.04 4.18 -9.45
N ILE A 13 5.17 4.71 -8.23
CA ILE A 13 4.57 5.99 -7.85
C ILE A 13 5.14 7.12 -8.73
N ASN A 14 6.44 7.10 -8.96
CA ASN A 14 7.09 8.15 -9.74
C ASN A 14 6.69 8.13 -11.22
N SER A 15 6.13 7.02 -11.70
CA SER A 15 5.63 6.93 -13.07
C SER A 15 4.21 7.45 -13.22
N MET A 16 3.53 7.79 -12.13
CA MET A 16 2.15 8.26 -12.17
C MET A 16 2.04 9.76 -12.40
N ASP A 17 0.89 10.19 -12.91
CA ASP A 17 0.60 11.61 -12.98
C ASP A 17 0.31 12.18 -11.58
N THR A 18 0.23 13.50 -11.48
CA THR A 18 0.07 14.18 -10.19
C THR A 18 -1.24 13.83 -9.51
N VAL A 19 -2.32 13.74 -10.27
CA VAL A 19 -3.64 13.44 -9.70
C VAL A 19 -3.66 12.03 -9.11
N THR A 20 -3.11 11.07 -9.84
CA THR A 20 -3.05 9.69 -9.37
C THR A 20 -2.15 9.56 -8.15
N LYS A 21 -0.98 10.23 -8.16
CA LYS A 21 -0.10 10.23 -7.00
C LYS A 21 -0.81 10.71 -5.74
N LYS A 22 -1.59 11.77 -5.85
CA LYS A 22 -2.33 12.31 -4.69
C LYS A 22 -3.35 11.33 -4.16
N ARG A 23 -4.05 10.64 -5.06
CA ARG A 23 -5.03 9.62 -4.66
C ARG A 23 -4.35 8.46 -3.93
N ILE A 24 -3.24 7.97 -4.46
CA ILE A 24 -2.49 6.87 -3.86
C ILE A 24 -1.97 7.30 -2.50
N LYS A 25 -1.39 8.48 -2.41
CA LYS A 25 -0.86 8.99 -1.15
C LYS A 25 -1.95 9.12 -0.10
N ALA A 26 -3.11 9.66 -0.47
CA ALA A 26 -4.23 9.81 0.47
C ALA A 26 -4.71 8.44 0.97
N GLY A 27 -4.76 7.45 0.08
CA GLY A 27 -5.16 6.10 0.47
C GLY A 27 -4.16 5.46 1.44
N ILE A 28 -2.87 5.65 1.18
CA ILE A 28 -1.82 5.13 2.07
C ILE A 28 -1.90 5.80 3.43
N GLU A 29 -2.16 7.10 3.46
CA GLU A 29 -2.31 7.84 4.71
C GLU A 29 -3.50 7.34 5.52
N GLY A 30 -4.53 6.82 4.87
CA GLY A 30 -5.65 6.19 5.56
C GLY A 30 -5.24 4.96 6.35
N LEU A 31 -4.16 4.30 5.96
CA LEU A 31 -3.68 3.09 6.63
C LEU A 31 -3.04 3.35 7.98
N ILE A 32 -2.67 4.60 8.27
CA ILE A 32 -2.10 4.95 9.57
C ILE A 32 -3.14 5.48 10.54
N LYS A 33 -4.41 5.52 10.13
CA LYS A 33 -5.50 5.90 11.02
C LYS A 33 -5.90 4.73 11.93
N GLU A 34 -6.55 5.06 13.02
CA GLU A 34 -7.04 4.10 14.00
C GLU A 34 -8.57 4.07 13.99
N PRO A 35 -9.22 3.04 13.43
CA PRO A 35 -8.61 1.93 12.68
C PRO A 35 -8.20 2.31 11.27
N PRO A 36 -7.36 1.50 10.62
CA PRO A 36 -6.97 1.76 9.24
C PRO A 36 -8.19 1.81 8.33
N GLN A 37 -8.16 2.74 7.37
CA GLN A 37 -9.30 3.01 6.50
C GLN A 37 -8.97 2.73 5.04
N GLY A 38 -9.97 2.20 4.31
CA GLY A 38 -9.85 1.91 2.91
C GLY A 38 -10.41 0.54 2.56
N ASP A 39 -10.29 0.17 1.30
CA ASP A 39 -10.71 -1.15 0.81
C ASP A 39 -9.58 -2.15 1.07
N ILE A 40 -9.54 -2.68 2.28
CA ILE A 40 -8.44 -3.48 2.80
C ILE A 40 -8.85 -4.94 2.84
N LYS A 41 -7.97 -5.82 2.35
CA LYS A 41 -8.16 -7.25 2.44
C LYS A 41 -6.85 -7.94 2.78
N ARG A 42 -6.92 -8.97 3.60
CA ARG A 42 -5.77 -9.82 3.87
C ARG A 42 -5.50 -10.68 2.65
N LEU A 43 -4.23 -10.79 2.26
CA LEU A 43 -3.85 -11.65 1.16
C LEU A 43 -3.67 -13.09 1.64
N GLN A 44 -4.29 -14.02 0.91
CA GLN A 44 -4.15 -15.43 1.21
C GLN A 44 -2.86 -15.96 0.59
N GLY A 45 -2.34 -17.05 1.16
CA GLY A 45 -1.13 -17.67 0.67
C GLY A 45 0.15 -17.09 1.25
N TYR A 46 0.05 -16.15 2.17
CA TYR A 46 1.20 -15.51 2.84
C TYR A 46 1.06 -15.65 4.34
N ASP A 47 2.16 -15.97 5.02
CA ASP A 47 2.16 -16.17 6.48
C ASP A 47 2.49 -14.91 7.24
N ASP A 48 2.98 -13.87 6.59
CA ASP A 48 3.47 -12.66 7.26
C ASP A 48 2.38 -11.65 7.55
N GLY A 49 1.13 -11.95 7.20
CA GLY A 49 -0.01 -11.07 7.47
C GLY A 49 -0.15 -9.90 6.53
N ARG A 50 0.56 -9.93 5.41
CA ARG A 50 0.47 -8.82 4.44
C ARG A 50 -0.95 -8.65 3.93
N LYS A 51 -1.28 -7.41 3.57
CA LYS A 51 -2.60 -7.01 3.15
C LYS A 51 -2.54 -6.24 1.84
N ARG A 52 -3.69 -6.07 1.22
CA ARG A 52 -3.78 -5.20 0.06
C ARG A 52 -4.79 -4.09 0.32
N LEU A 53 -4.47 -2.90 -0.16
CA LEU A 53 -5.37 -1.76 -0.23
C LEU A 53 -5.69 -1.53 -1.70
N ARG A 54 -6.98 -1.47 -2.04
CA ARG A 54 -7.38 -1.18 -3.42
C ARG A 54 -7.84 0.26 -3.53
N ILE A 55 -7.29 0.96 -4.53
CA ILE A 55 -7.68 2.33 -4.86
C ILE A 55 -7.94 2.36 -6.37
N GLY A 56 -9.22 2.35 -6.74
CA GLY A 56 -9.59 2.25 -8.16
C GLY A 56 -9.03 0.98 -8.78
N LYS A 57 -8.24 1.14 -9.83
CA LYS A 57 -7.58 -0.01 -10.49
C LYS A 57 -6.25 -0.38 -9.87
N TYR A 58 -5.80 0.36 -8.87
CA TYR A 58 -4.50 0.13 -8.26
C TYR A 58 -4.61 -0.75 -7.03
N ARG A 59 -3.59 -1.58 -6.82
CA ARG A 59 -3.51 -2.46 -5.67
C ARG A 59 -2.19 -2.20 -4.97
N ILE A 60 -2.27 -1.94 -3.67
CA ILE A 60 -1.11 -1.64 -2.83
C ILE A 60 -0.94 -2.78 -1.86
N ILE A 61 0.22 -3.44 -1.90
CA ILE A 61 0.56 -4.52 -0.99
C ILE A 61 1.41 -3.93 0.12
N TYR A 62 1.00 -4.16 1.35
CA TYR A 62 1.67 -3.55 2.50
C TYR A 62 1.63 -4.45 3.72
N ASN A 63 2.47 -4.13 4.68
CA ASN A 63 2.46 -4.79 5.97
C ASN A 63 2.96 -3.81 7.03
N TYR A 64 2.74 -4.15 8.30
CA TYR A 64 3.27 -3.38 9.42
C TYR A 64 4.36 -4.22 10.07
N TYR A 65 5.42 -3.56 10.55
CA TYR A 65 6.42 -4.23 11.35
C TYR A 65 7.04 -3.24 12.32
N GLU A 66 7.77 -3.76 13.29
CA GLU A 66 8.40 -2.93 14.31
C GLU A 66 9.91 -2.92 14.12
N LYS A 67 10.49 -1.73 14.26
CA LYS A 67 11.93 -1.53 14.21
C LYS A 67 12.30 -0.84 15.53
N GLY A 68 12.72 -1.63 16.50
CA GLY A 68 12.86 -1.13 17.87
C GLY A 68 11.51 -0.74 18.42
N ILE A 69 11.36 0.51 18.84
CA ILE A 69 10.09 1.03 19.35
C ILE A 69 9.25 1.72 18.29
N ILE A 70 9.75 1.78 17.05
CA ILE A 70 9.06 2.47 15.95
C ILE A 70 8.23 1.47 15.17
N GLU A 71 6.95 1.79 14.99
CA GLU A 71 6.09 1.01 14.11
C GLU A 71 6.25 1.53 12.68
N ILE A 72 6.43 0.61 11.74
CA ILE A 72 6.66 0.94 10.33
C ILE A 72 5.50 0.39 9.50
N LEU A 73 4.92 1.24 8.66
CA LEU A 73 4.04 0.79 7.58
C LEU A 73 4.90 0.66 6.33
N TYR A 74 5.09 -0.56 5.87
CA TYR A 74 5.95 -0.83 4.72
C TYR A 74 5.11 -1.09 3.48
N ILE A 75 5.29 -0.27 2.46
CA ILE A 75 4.63 -0.41 1.18
C ILE A 75 5.51 -1.29 0.30
N MET A 76 5.09 -2.53 0.11
CA MET A 76 5.90 -3.56 -0.53
C MET A 76 5.83 -3.50 -2.05
N ASP A 77 4.64 -3.21 -2.58
CA ASP A 77 4.41 -3.24 -4.02
C ASP A 77 3.17 -2.41 -4.34
N ILE A 78 3.15 -1.85 -5.55
CA ILE A 78 1.98 -1.18 -6.09
C ILE A 78 1.85 -1.61 -7.54
N ASP A 79 0.67 -2.06 -7.94
CA ASP A 79 0.44 -2.42 -9.32
C ASP A 79 -0.96 -2.00 -9.75
N SER A 80 -1.17 -2.06 -11.05
CA SER A 80 -2.47 -1.81 -11.66
C SER A 80 -3.04 -3.14 -12.10
N ARG A 81 -3.99 -3.66 -11.34
CA ARG A 81 -4.52 -5.00 -11.55
C ARG A 81 -5.88 -5.02 -12.24
N GLY A 82 -6.48 -3.86 -12.46
CA GLY A 82 -7.80 -3.80 -13.07
C GLY A 82 -7.87 -4.48 -14.42
N ASP A 83 -6.80 -4.41 -15.20
CA ASP A 83 -6.77 -5.00 -16.53
C ASP A 83 -6.46 -6.48 -16.54
N ILE A 84 -5.92 -7.00 -15.45
CA ILE A 84 -5.43 -8.37 -15.37
C ILE A 84 -6.56 -9.35 -15.09
N TYR A 85 -7.64 -8.87 -14.53
CA TYR A 85 -8.76 -9.71 -14.11
C TYR A 85 -9.84 -9.83 -15.18
N LYS A 86 -9.51 -9.58 -16.38
CA LYS A 86 -10.47 -9.69 -17.47
C LYS A 86 -10.58 -11.08 -18.03
#